data_42ade0312bda5829cddc83027fd0bcfd
#
_entry.id   42ade0312bda5829cddc83027fd0bcfd
#
_cell.length_a   1.000
_cell.length_b   1.000
_cell.length_c   1.000
_cell.angle_alpha   90.00
_cell.angle_beta   90.00
_cell.angle_gamma   90.00
#
_symmetry.space_group_name_H-M   'P 1'
#
loop_
_entity.id
_entity.type
_entity.pdbx_description
1 polymer ?
#
loop_
_entity_poly.entity_id
_entity_poly.type
_entity_poly.pdbx_seq_one_letter_code
_entity_poly.pdbx_strand_id
1 'polypeptide(L)'
;MSQKNNKKKNKRKNLLTNILAGFLILLSLALIFNTQIRNIFIVWNTNKYQVSQVSKEKLEENQDTEGNFDFDSVKAISSEAVLTSQWNAQKLPVIGGIAIPELEMNLPIFKGLDNVNLFYGAGTMKREQVMGEGNYSLASHHIFGVDNANKMLFSPLDNAKNGMKIYLTDKNKVYTYEIREVKRVTPDRVDEVDDRDGVNEITLVTCEDLAATERI
;
A
#
# COMPACT_ATOMS: atom_id res chain seq x y z
N MET A 1 11.98 -8.05 -63.00
CA MET A 1 10.99 -7.78 -61.94
C MET A 1 11.18 -8.59 -60.65
N SER A 2 11.76 -9.78 -60.65
CA SER A 2 11.95 -10.71 -59.50
C SER A 2 12.89 -10.18 -58.40
N GLN A 3 14.01 -9.54 -58.71
CA GLN A 3 15.01 -9.12 -57.70
C GLN A 3 14.53 -7.98 -56.78
N LYS A 4 13.62 -7.11 -57.23
CA LYS A 4 13.09 -5.99 -56.43
C LYS A 4 12.12 -6.46 -55.34
N ASN A 5 11.40 -7.56 -55.56
CA ASN A 5 10.49 -8.20 -54.61
C ASN A 5 11.25 -8.92 -53.48
N ASN A 6 12.38 -9.59 -53.80
CA ASN A 6 13.20 -10.28 -52.82
C ASN A 6 13.90 -9.28 -51.85
N LYS A 7 14.41 -8.15 -52.34
CA LYS A 7 15.00 -7.09 -51.52
C LYS A 7 13.95 -6.46 -50.54
N LYS A 8 12.71 -6.29 -50.98
CA LYS A 8 11.62 -5.76 -50.15
C LYS A 8 11.20 -6.76 -49.06
N LYS A 9 11.18 -8.06 -49.39
CA LYS A 9 10.83 -9.15 -48.46
C LYS A 9 11.92 -9.30 -47.39
N ASN A 10 13.20 -9.24 -47.75
CA ASN A 10 14.31 -9.29 -46.78
C ASN A 10 14.36 -8.07 -45.88
N LYS A 11 14.11 -6.86 -46.38
CA LYS A 11 14.00 -5.66 -45.51
C LYS A 11 12.89 -5.75 -44.48
N ARG A 12 11.72 -6.26 -44.87
CA ARG A 12 10.59 -6.48 -43.93
C ARG A 12 10.92 -7.54 -42.90
N LYS A 13 11.57 -8.63 -43.27
CA LYS A 13 12.00 -9.71 -42.37
C LYS A 13 13.01 -9.20 -41.34
N ASN A 14 14.02 -8.44 -41.78
CA ASN A 14 14.99 -7.84 -40.88
C ASN A 14 14.37 -6.80 -39.94
N LEU A 15 13.40 -6.00 -40.42
CA LEU A 15 12.66 -5.05 -39.59
C LEU A 15 11.87 -5.77 -38.49
N LEU A 16 11.14 -6.83 -38.84
CA LEU A 16 10.39 -7.64 -37.88
C LEU A 16 11.30 -8.30 -36.84
N THR A 17 12.46 -8.85 -37.30
CA THR A 17 13.45 -9.44 -36.39
C THR A 17 14.03 -8.41 -35.43
N ASN A 18 14.33 -7.21 -35.90
CA ASN A 18 14.84 -6.12 -35.05
C ASN A 18 13.79 -5.62 -34.04
N ILE A 19 12.52 -5.53 -34.47
CA ILE A 19 11.42 -5.20 -33.56
C ILE A 19 11.27 -6.28 -32.50
N LEU A 20 11.29 -7.56 -32.90
CA LEU A 20 11.21 -8.67 -31.94
C LEU A 20 12.39 -8.67 -30.96
N ALA A 21 13.61 -8.46 -31.46
CA ALA A 21 14.80 -8.36 -30.62
C ALA A 21 14.68 -7.19 -29.62
N GLY A 22 14.26 -6.02 -30.08
CA GLY A 22 14.00 -4.86 -29.22
C GLY A 22 12.94 -5.14 -28.15
N PHE A 23 11.85 -5.80 -28.54
CA PHE A 23 10.80 -6.21 -27.61
C PHE A 23 11.32 -7.18 -26.54
N LEU A 24 12.10 -8.19 -26.93
CA LEU A 24 12.70 -9.15 -26.00
C LEU A 24 13.67 -8.49 -25.02
N ILE A 25 14.45 -7.51 -25.49
CA ILE A 25 15.34 -6.73 -24.61
C ILE A 25 14.52 -5.92 -23.60
N LEU A 26 13.47 -5.23 -24.03
CA LEU A 26 12.59 -4.47 -23.13
C LEU A 26 11.89 -5.38 -22.12
N LEU A 27 11.42 -6.55 -22.56
CA LEU A 27 10.82 -7.55 -21.67
C LEU A 27 11.83 -8.06 -20.64
N SER A 28 13.06 -8.36 -21.06
CA SER A 28 14.11 -8.78 -20.14
C SER A 28 14.44 -7.72 -19.11
N LEU A 29 14.53 -6.45 -19.52
CA LEU A 29 14.74 -5.32 -18.60
C LEU A 29 13.56 -5.18 -17.63
N ALA A 30 12.32 -5.29 -18.11
CA ALA A 30 11.14 -5.24 -17.25
C ALA A 30 11.10 -6.37 -16.22
N LEU A 31 11.57 -7.58 -16.59
CA LEU A 31 11.68 -8.70 -15.66
C LEU A 31 12.80 -8.50 -14.62
N ILE A 32 13.95 -7.96 -15.03
CA ILE A 32 15.06 -7.66 -14.11
C ILE A 32 14.65 -6.57 -13.11
N PHE A 33 13.98 -5.53 -13.58
CA PHE A 33 13.57 -4.37 -12.77
C PHE A 33 12.13 -4.45 -12.26
N ASN A 34 11.50 -5.65 -12.23
CA ASN A 34 10.09 -5.79 -11.85
C ASN A 34 9.76 -5.22 -10.47
N THR A 35 10.67 -5.41 -9.51
CA THR A 35 10.51 -4.90 -8.13
C THR A 35 10.56 -3.38 -8.08
N GLN A 36 11.48 -2.77 -8.81
CA GLN A 36 11.58 -1.31 -8.90
C GLN A 36 10.35 -0.71 -9.58
N ILE A 37 9.87 -1.34 -10.65
CA ILE A 37 8.64 -0.94 -11.34
C ILE A 37 7.45 -1.03 -10.39
N ARG A 38 7.30 -2.13 -9.65
CA ARG A 38 6.27 -2.30 -8.62
C ARG A 38 6.31 -1.15 -7.60
N ASN A 39 7.49 -0.86 -7.05
CA ASN A 39 7.66 0.17 -6.03
C ASN A 39 7.32 1.56 -6.55
N ILE A 40 7.66 1.88 -7.81
CA ILE A 40 7.24 3.13 -8.46
C ILE A 40 5.71 3.23 -8.49
N PHE A 41 5.02 2.15 -8.86
CA PHE A 41 3.55 2.14 -8.87
C PHE A 41 2.94 2.29 -7.48
N ILE A 42 3.55 1.67 -6.44
CA ILE A 42 3.11 1.84 -5.06
C ILE A 42 3.21 3.32 -4.67
N VAL A 43 4.39 3.92 -4.79
CA VAL A 43 4.62 5.33 -4.41
C VAL A 43 3.72 6.28 -5.21
N TRP A 44 3.58 6.06 -6.52
CA TRP A 44 2.74 6.89 -7.38
C TRP A 44 1.27 6.85 -6.96
N ASN A 45 0.72 5.65 -6.67
CA ASN A 45 -0.66 5.51 -6.21
C ASN A 45 -0.82 6.01 -4.77
N THR A 46 0.11 5.74 -3.87
CA THR A 46 0.09 6.32 -2.52
C THR A 46 -0.04 7.84 -2.59
N ASN A 47 0.75 8.50 -3.44
CA ASN A 47 0.68 9.95 -3.62
C ASN A 47 -0.64 10.41 -4.26
N LYS A 48 -1.16 9.65 -5.22
CA LYS A 48 -2.45 9.95 -5.89
C LYS A 48 -3.62 9.90 -4.91
N TYR A 49 -3.59 8.98 -3.95
CA TYR A 49 -4.65 8.78 -2.97
C TYR A 49 -4.44 9.53 -1.65
N GLN A 50 -3.40 10.36 -1.53
CA GLN A 50 -3.19 11.17 -0.33
C GLN A 50 -4.46 11.93 0.07
N VAL A 51 -4.70 12.01 1.37
CA VAL A 51 -5.88 12.71 1.92
C VAL A 51 -6.00 14.14 1.39
N SER A 52 -4.88 14.79 1.09
CA SER A 52 -4.84 16.14 0.50
C SER A 52 -5.50 16.21 -0.89
N GLN A 53 -5.49 15.11 -1.66
CA GLN A 53 -6.01 15.00 -3.02
C GLN A 53 -7.52 14.67 -3.07
N VAL A 54 -8.13 14.33 -1.95
CA VAL A 54 -9.54 13.92 -1.85
C VAL A 54 -10.34 15.03 -1.20
N SER A 55 -11.51 15.39 -1.69
CA SER A 55 -12.37 16.39 -1.04
C SER A 55 -12.97 15.85 0.26
N LYS A 56 -13.36 16.75 1.16
CA LYS A 56 -13.97 16.39 2.44
C LYS A 56 -15.27 15.59 2.24
N GLU A 57 -16.11 16.05 1.35
CA GLU A 57 -17.39 15.41 1.01
C GLU A 57 -17.15 13.98 0.49
N LYS A 58 -16.07 13.78 -0.27
CA LYS A 58 -15.72 12.43 -0.76
C LYS A 58 -15.18 11.53 0.31
N LEU A 59 -14.45 12.05 1.31
CA LEU A 59 -14.03 11.28 2.48
C LEU A 59 -15.26 10.82 3.28
N GLU A 60 -16.24 11.70 3.50
CA GLU A 60 -17.49 11.39 4.19
C GLU A 60 -18.30 10.33 3.44
N GLU A 61 -18.50 10.49 2.13
CA GLU A 61 -19.16 9.48 1.28
C GLU A 61 -18.48 8.10 1.35
N ASN A 62 -17.15 8.09 1.36
CA ASN A 62 -16.37 6.85 1.42
C ASN A 62 -16.49 6.13 2.77
N GLN A 63 -16.84 6.83 3.86
CA GLN A 63 -17.11 6.19 5.16
C GLN A 63 -18.29 5.22 5.10
N ASP A 64 -19.26 5.46 4.22
CA ASP A 64 -20.46 4.62 4.08
C ASP A 64 -20.25 3.46 3.11
N THR A 65 -19.06 3.35 2.45
CA THR A 65 -18.77 2.23 1.55
C THR A 65 -18.58 0.94 2.32
N GLU A 66 -18.94 -0.19 1.70
CA GLU A 66 -18.59 -1.50 2.23
C GLU A 66 -17.07 -1.73 2.15
N GLY A 67 -16.49 -2.33 3.19
CA GLY A 67 -15.09 -2.73 3.25
C GLY A 67 -14.97 -4.23 3.55
N ASN A 68 -13.93 -4.87 3.08
CA ASN A 68 -13.55 -6.20 3.51
C ASN A 68 -12.76 -6.12 4.82
N PHE A 69 -13.17 -6.88 5.83
CA PHE A 69 -12.51 -6.97 7.15
C PHE A 69 -12.03 -8.38 7.48
N ASP A 70 -11.96 -9.24 6.46
CA ASP A 70 -11.44 -10.59 6.60
C ASP A 70 -9.91 -10.59 6.49
N PHE A 71 -9.25 -10.83 7.62
CA PHE A 71 -7.79 -10.90 7.72
C PHE A 71 -7.19 -12.05 6.90
N ASP A 72 -7.91 -13.16 6.78
CA ASP A 72 -7.43 -14.33 6.05
C ASP A 72 -7.40 -14.09 4.54
N SER A 73 -8.13 -13.08 4.07
CA SER A 73 -8.13 -12.65 2.66
C SER A 73 -6.91 -11.82 2.26
N VAL A 74 -6.13 -11.31 3.22
CA VAL A 74 -4.95 -10.46 2.98
C VAL A 74 -3.80 -11.30 2.44
N LYS A 75 -3.30 -10.92 1.26
CA LYS A 75 -2.21 -11.61 0.56
C LYS A 75 -0.93 -10.80 0.62
N ALA A 76 0.20 -11.50 0.63
CA ALA A 76 1.50 -10.86 0.50
C ALA A 76 1.59 -10.01 -0.77
N ILE A 77 2.26 -8.86 -0.68
CA ILE A 77 2.42 -7.96 -1.82
C ILE A 77 3.35 -8.57 -2.86
N SER A 78 2.89 -8.67 -4.11
CA SER A 78 3.68 -9.15 -5.25
C SER A 78 3.67 -8.14 -6.40
N SER A 79 4.68 -8.23 -7.28
CA SER A 79 4.71 -7.39 -8.48
C SER A 79 3.51 -7.62 -9.39
N GLU A 80 3.10 -8.88 -9.54
CA GLU A 80 1.92 -9.26 -10.33
C GLU A 80 0.64 -8.65 -9.76
N ALA A 81 0.42 -8.77 -8.44
CA ALA A 81 -0.77 -8.24 -7.79
C ALA A 81 -0.86 -6.72 -7.92
N VAL A 82 0.24 -5.99 -7.70
CA VAL A 82 0.28 -4.53 -7.85
C VAL A 82 0.06 -4.10 -9.30
N LEU A 83 0.68 -4.78 -10.27
CA LEU A 83 0.48 -4.45 -11.69
C LEU A 83 -0.93 -4.77 -12.16
N THR A 84 -1.52 -5.88 -11.72
CA THR A 84 -2.89 -6.26 -12.05
C THR A 84 -3.90 -5.25 -11.46
N SER A 85 -3.65 -4.75 -10.26
CA SER A 85 -4.51 -3.75 -9.62
C SER A 85 -4.59 -2.43 -10.40
N GLN A 86 -3.57 -2.10 -11.23
CA GLN A 86 -3.62 -0.92 -12.11
C GLN A 86 -4.70 -1.03 -13.20
N TRP A 87 -4.96 -2.24 -13.70
CA TRP A 87 -5.99 -2.48 -14.72
C TRP A 87 -7.41 -2.40 -14.15
N ASN A 88 -7.54 -2.79 -12.89
CA ASN A 88 -8.81 -2.75 -12.17
C ASN A 88 -9.01 -1.41 -11.45
N ALA A 89 -8.51 -0.31 -12.02
CA ALA A 89 -8.50 1.04 -11.45
C ALA A 89 -9.87 1.48 -10.93
N GLN A 90 -10.26 0.96 -9.77
CA GLN A 90 -11.41 1.40 -9.02
C GLN A 90 -11.00 2.66 -8.24
N LYS A 91 -11.96 3.55 -8.01
CA LYS A 91 -11.78 4.65 -7.08
C LYS A 91 -11.71 4.05 -5.67
N LEU A 92 -10.53 4.02 -5.07
CA LEU A 92 -10.35 3.49 -3.74
C LEU A 92 -11.02 4.40 -2.69
N PRO A 93 -11.67 3.81 -1.65
CA PRO A 93 -12.42 4.58 -0.67
C PRO A 93 -11.48 5.18 0.40
N VAL A 94 -10.80 6.28 0.06
CA VAL A 94 -10.01 7.05 1.03
C VAL A 94 -10.95 7.66 2.06
N ILE A 95 -10.69 7.41 3.33
CA ILE A 95 -11.48 7.90 4.46
C ILE A 95 -10.68 8.83 5.39
N GLY A 96 -9.39 8.99 5.15
CA GLY A 96 -8.53 9.83 5.96
C GLY A 96 -7.06 9.69 5.59
N GLY A 97 -6.20 10.19 6.46
CA GLY A 97 -4.75 10.07 6.33
C GLY A 97 -4.06 9.87 7.67
N ILE A 98 -2.91 9.22 7.64
CA ILE A 98 -2.02 9.01 8.77
C ILE A 98 -0.63 9.55 8.46
N ALA A 99 0.00 10.22 9.41
CA ALA A 99 1.39 10.65 9.31
C ALA A 99 2.16 10.40 10.61
N ILE A 100 3.42 9.97 10.48
CA ILE A 100 4.42 9.94 11.55
C ILE A 100 5.65 10.69 11.01
N PRO A 101 5.79 12.00 11.27
CA PRO A 101 6.84 12.83 10.66
C PRO A 101 8.25 12.34 10.95
N GLU A 102 8.49 11.84 12.16
CA GLU A 102 9.79 11.32 12.58
C GLU A 102 10.24 10.08 11.78
N LEU A 103 9.28 9.38 11.15
CA LEU A 103 9.51 8.24 10.27
C LEU A 103 9.37 8.59 8.78
N GLU A 104 9.18 9.86 8.43
CA GLU A 104 8.88 10.31 7.06
C GLU A 104 7.64 9.58 6.47
N MET A 105 6.75 9.09 7.32
CA MET A 105 5.57 8.33 6.92
C MET A 105 4.37 9.24 6.73
N ASN A 106 3.71 9.14 5.56
CA ASN A 106 2.46 9.85 5.24
C ASN A 106 1.65 9.01 4.25
N LEU A 107 0.54 8.44 4.71
CA LEU A 107 -0.25 7.47 3.95
C LEU A 107 -1.73 7.83 3.95
N PRO A 108 -2.46 7.52 2.86
CA PRO A 108 -3.91 7.50 2.87
C PRO A 108 -4.43 6.35 3.76
N ILE A 109 -5.57 6.56 4.38
CA ILE A 109 -6.33 5.52 5.07
C ILE A 109 -7.52 5.14 4.21
N PHE A 110 -7.69 3.84 3.97
CA PHE A 110 -8.80 3.24 3.24
C PHE A 110 -9.72 2.48 4.17
N LYS A 111 -10.99 2.35 3.80
CA LYS A 111 -11.92 1.50 4.53
C LYS A 111 -11.70 0.03 4.19
N GLY A 112 -11.41 -0.78 5.21
CA GLY A 112 -11.22 -2.24 5.08
C GLY A 112 -9.83 -2.66 4.63
N LEU A 113 -9.65 -3.98 4.56
CA LEU A 113 -8.40 -4.70 4.32
C LEU A 113 -8.28 -5.26 2.89
N ASP A 114 -9.02 -4.70 1.93
CA ASP A 114 -8.85 -5.10 0.54
C ASP A 114 -7.38 -4.98 0.11
N ASN A 115 -6.87 -6.02 -0.57
CA ASN A 115 -5.46 -6.07 -0.94
C ASN A 115 -5.00 -4.81 -1.69
N VAL A 116 -5.87 -4.25 -2.54
CA VAL A 116 -5.56 -3.02 -3.29
C VAL A 116 -5.38 -1.81 -2.37
N ASN A 117 -6.18 -1.71 -1.30
CA ASN A 117 -6.04 -0.67 -0.28
C ASN A 117 -4.67 -0.76 0.40
N LEU A 118 -4.29 -1.98 0.80
CA LEU A 118 -3.03 -2.24 1.51
C LEU A 118 -1.79 -2.08 0.63
N PHE A 119 -1.94 -2.15 -0.72
CA PHE A 119 -0.84 -1.86 -1.65
C PHE A 119 -0.49 -0.37 -1.72
N TYR A 120 -1.41 0.52 -1.34
CA TYR A 120 -1.23 1.96 -1.55
C TYR A 120 -1.36 2.81 -0.29
N GLY A 121 -1.73 2.21 0.85
CA GLY A 121 -1.86 2.91 2.12
C GLY A 121 -2.18 1.99 3.28
N ALA A 122 -2.85 2.51 4.29
CA ALA A 122 -3.32 1.77 5.44
C ALA A 122 -4.80 1.44 5.32
N GLY A 123 -5.20 0.24 5.73
CA GLY A 123 -6.58 -0.20 5.78
C GLY A 123 -7.11 -0.26 7.21
N THR A 124 -8.39 0.07 7.41
CA THR A 124 -9.05 -0.10 8.71
C THR A 124 -9.29 -1.58 9.00
N MET A 125 -9.05 -1.98 10.25
CA MET A 125 -9.10 -3.38 10.68
C MET A 125 -10.46 -3.77 11.26
N LYS A 126 -11.24 -2.81 11.75
CA LYS A 126 -12.58 -3.03 12.31
C LYS A 126 -13.62 -2.23 11.53
N ARG A 127 -14.83 -2.78 11.42
CA ARG A 127 -15.94 -2.22 10.63
C ARG A 127 -16.44 -0.89 11.17
N GLU A 128 -16.64 -0.82 12.47
CA GLU A 128 -17.34 0.28 13.17
C GLU A 128 -16.39 1.26 13.88
N GLN A 129 -15.09 1.21 13.56
CA GLN A 129 -14.11 2.09 14.24
C GLN A 129 -14.22 3.55 13.77
N VAL A 130 -14.07 4.47 14.73
CA VAL A 130 -14.14 5.92 14.52
C VAL A 130 -12.82 6.56 14.96
N MET A 131 -12.30 7.49 14.16
CA MET A 131 -11.07 8.21 14.52
C MET A 131 -11.26 8.99 15.83
N GLY A 132 -10.37 8.78 16.79
CA GLY A 132 -10.42 9.43 18.10
C GLY A 132 -11.22 8.68 19.16
N GLU A 133 -11.80 7.53 18.84
CA GLU A 133 -12.59 6.72 19.75
C GLU A 133 -12.07 5.28 19.82
N GLY A 134 -12.12 4.66 21.00
CA GLY A 134 -11.69 3.29 21.23
C GLY A 134 -10.26 3.02 20.73
N ASN A 135 -10.01 1.83 20.21
CA ASN A 135 -8.76 1.45 19.56
C ASN A 135 -8.89 1.55 18.03
N TYR A 136 -8.45 2.65 17.44
CA TYR A 136 -8.47 2.84 15.99
C TYR A 136 -7.34 2.02 15.34
N SER A 137 -7.69 0.89 14.75
CA SER A 137 -6.71 -0.10 14.30
C SER A 137 -6.51 -0.04 12.80
N LEU A 138 -5.24 0.05 12.37
CA LEU A 138 -4.83 0.15 10.97
C LEU A 138 -3.80 -0.92 10.65
N ALA A 139 -3.93 -1.54 9.47
CA ALA A 139 -2.94 -2.45 8.90
C ALA A 139 -2.38 -1.92 7.59
N SER A 140 -1.13 -2.21 7.31
CA SER A 140 -0.51 -1.97 6.00
C SER A 140 0.64 -2.95 5.77
N HIS A 141 1.07 -3.08 4.51
CA HIS A 141 2.17 -3.96 4.18
C HIS A 141 3.52 -3.42 4.66
N HIS A 142 4.43 -4.35 4.93
CA HIS A 142 5.86 -4.13 5.03
C HIS A 142 6.52 -4.53 3.71
N ILE A 143 7.43 -3.71 3.21
CA ILE A 143 8.19 -3.98 1.98
C ILE A 143 9.59 -4.43 2.36
N PHE A 144 9.98 -5.60 1.90
CA PHE A 144 11.28 -6.21 2.19
C PHE A 144 12.22 -6.19 0.99
N GLY A 145 13.53 -6.18 1.28
CA GLY A 145 14.58 -6.57 0.33
C GLY A 145 14.84 -5.63 -0.84
N VAL A 146 14.44 -4.36 -0.76
CA VAL A 146 14.72 -3.35 -1.80
C VAL A 146 15.18 -2.04 -1.21
N ASP A 147 15.97 -1.28 -1.96
CA ASP A 147 16.40 0.07 -1.57
C ASP A 147 15.19 0.99 -1.35
N ASN A 148 15.24 1.78 -0.26
CA ASN A 148 14.17 2.66 0.18
C ASN A 148 12.84 1.96 0.56
N ALA A 149 12.81 0.63 0.69
CA ALA A 149 11.65 -0.09 1.20
C ALA A 149 11.20 0.45 2.57
N ASN A 150 12.17 0.79 3.42
CA ASN A 150 11.98 1.37 4.74
C ASN A 150 11.27 2.75 4.76
N LYS A 151 10.91 3.30 3.61
CA LYS A 151 10.13 4.55 3.46
C LYS A 151 8.75 4.30 2.88
N MET A 152 8.34 3.04 2.72
CA MET A 152 7.11 2.67 2.03
C MET A 152 6.13 1.98 2.98
N LEU A 153 4.86 2.38 2.88
CA LEU A 153 3.76 1.80 3.64
C LEU A 153 4.07 1.79 5.15
N PHE A 154 3.94 0.65 5.85
CA PHE A 154 4.29 0.54 7.27
C PHE A 154 5.72 0.01 7.53
N SER A 155 6.54 -0.16 6.50
CA SER A 155 7.96 -0.51 6.69
C SER A 155 8.75 0.48 7.60
N PRO A 156 8.45 1.80 7.63
CA PRO A 156 9.10 2.71 8.57
C PRO A 156 8.89 2.37 10.05
N LEU A 157 7.86 1.58 10.40
CA LEU A 157 7.57 1.18 11.78
C LEU A 157 8.68 0.35 12.42
N ASP A 158 9.58 -0.28 11.63
CA ASP A 158 10.80 -0.93 12.15
C ASP A 158 11.68 0.03 12.98
N ASN A 159 11.57 1.33 12.71
CA ASN A 159 12.31 2.38 13.39
C ASN A 159 11.45 3.17 14.40
N ALA A 160 10.22 2.73 14.66
CA ALA A 160 9.31 3.38 15.59
C ALA A 160 9.87 3.33 17.02
N LYS A 161 9.67 4.41 17.75
CA LYS A 161 10.13 4.54 19.14
C LYS A 161 9.07 5.22 19.98
N ASN A 162 9.06 4.87 21.25
CA ASN A 162 8.18 5.54 22.23
C ASN A 162 8.42 7.05 22.22
N GLY A 163 7.35 7.81 22.29
CA GLY A 163 7.36 9.27 22.27
C GLY A 163 7.14 9.89 20.89
N MET A 164 7.30 9.15 19.79
CA MET A 164 7.00 9.65 18.45
C MET A 164 5.51 9.95 18.31
N LYS A 165 5.17 10.99 17.53
CA LYS A 165 3.78 11.43 17.35
C LYS A 165 3.17 10.82 16.10
N ILE A 166 1.93 10.36 16.25
CA ILE A 166 1.07 9.90 15.15
C ILE A 166 -0.05 10.91 14.96
N TYR A 167 -0.25 11.34 13.73
CA TYR A 167 -1.34 12.24 13.36
C TYR A 167 -2.30 11.52 12.43
N LEU A 168 -3.59 11.53 12.79
CA LEU A 168 -4.67 11.12 11.89
C LEU A 168 -5.49 12.31 11.49
N THR A 169 -6.08 12.29 10.30
CA THR A 169 -7.04 13.31 9.87
C THR A 169 -8.10 12.76 8.92
N ASP A 170 -9.32 13.21 9.12
CA ASP A 170 -10.46 13.07 8.22
C ASP A 170 -10.80 14.37 7.49
N LYS A 171 -9.90 15.37 7.53
CA LYS A 171 -10.09 16.78 7.08
C LYS A 171 -11.05 17.62 7.94
N ASN A 172 -11.70 17.04 8.91
CA ASN A 172 -12.49 17.78 9.91
C ASN A 172 -11.66 18.10 11.13
N LYS A 173 -10.90 17.10 11.57
CA LYS A 173 -10.08 17.16 12.78
C LYS A 173 -8.70 16.56 12.50
N VAL A 174 -7.77 16.90 13.38
CA VAL A 174 -6.48 16.21 13.52
C VAL A 174 -6.45 15.57 14.89
N TYR A 175 -6.29 14.25 14.89
CA TYR A 175 -6.14 13.45 16.10
C TYR A 175 -4.67 13.18 16.32
N THR A 176 -4.16 13.44 17.52
CA THR A 176 -2.75 13.26 17.85
C THR A 176 -2.61 12.15 18.89
N TYR A 177 -1.80 11.17 18.57
CA TYR A 177 -1.41 10.09 19.46
C TYR A 177 0.09 10.10 19.70
N GLU A 178 0.53 9.36 20.70
CA GLU A 178 1.93 9.15 21.01
C GLU A 178 2.21 7.66 21.08
N ILE A 179 3.27 7.20 20.42
CA ILE A 179 3.71 5.80 20.49
C ILE A 179 4.14 5.52 21.94
N ARG A 180 3.44 4.59 22.58
CA ARG A 180 3.73 4.15 23.94
C ARG A 180 4.50 2.84 23.97
N GLU A 181 4.27 1.98 23.00
CA GLU A 181 4.84 0.65 22.93
C GLU A 181 5.04 0.24 21.47
N VAL A 182 6.16 -0.44 21.20
CA VAL A 182 6.42 -1.15 19.95
C VAL A 182 6.74 -2.58 20.35
N LYS A 183 5.96 -3.54 19.87
CA LYS A 183 6.09 -4.94 20.25
C LYS A 183 5.93 -5.88 19.08
N ARG A 184 6.52 -7.05 19.18
CA ARG A 184 6.33 -8.16 18.24
C ARG A 184 5.32 -9.13 18.83
N VAL A 185 4.38 -9.52 18.01
CA VAL A 185 3.31 -10.45 18.39
C VAL A 185 3.09 -11.50 17.29
N THR A 186 2.61 -12.65 17.68
CA THR A 186 2.18 -13.67 16.74
C THR A 186 0.83 -13.30 16.10
N PRO A 187 0.50 -13.79 14.90
CA PRO A 187 -0.73 -13.42 14.18
C PRO A 187 -2.05 -13.74 14.91
N ASP A 188 -2.02 -14.67 15.86
CA ASP A 188 -3.16 -15.05 16.68
C ASP A 188 -3.52 -14.04 17.78
N ARG A 189 -2.65 -13.03 18.03
CA ARG A 189 -2.90 -11.97 19.01
C ARG A 189 -3.86 -10.92 18.48
N VAL A 190 -5.08 -11.35 18.15
CA VAL A 190 -6.16 -10.46 17.68
C VAL A 190 -6.70 -9.55 18.76
N ASP A 191 -6.46 -9.86 20.04
CA ASP A 191 -6.81 -9.05 21.21
C ASP A 191 -6.13 -7.68 21.24
N GLU A 192 -5.03 -7.52 20.51
CA GLU A 192 -4.29 -6.24 20.43
C GLU A 192 -5.06 -5.12 19.71
N VAL A 193 -6.07 -5.47 18.92
CA VAL A 193 -6.91 -4.50 18.21
C VAL A 193 -8.26 -4.25 18.89
N ASP A 194 -8.54 -4.94 20.00
CA ASP A 194 -9.78 -4.76 20.76
C ASP A 194 -9.83 -3.38 21.43
N ASP A 195 -11.05 -2.88 21.63
CA ASP A 195 -11.28 -1.67 22.38
C ASP A 195 -11.09 -1.92 23.88
N ARG A 196 -10.52 -0.94 24.57
CA ARG A 196 -10.39 -0.93 26.02
C ARG A 196 -11.24 0.15 26.63
N ASP A 197 -12.00 -0.17 27.67
CA ASP A 197 -12.92 0.75 28.31
C ASP A 197 -12.24 2.06 28.74
N GLY A 198 -12.77 3.19 28.27
CA GLY A 198 -12.29 4.52 28.61
C GLY A 198 -10.93 4.91 28.03
N VAL A 199 -10.40 4.13 27.09
CA VAL A 199 -9.10 4.42 26.43
C VAL A 199 -9.34 4.74 24.96
N ASN A 200 -8.80 5.88 24.51
CA ASN A 200 -8.72 6.20 23.09
C ASN A 200 -7.27 6.01 22.63
N GLU A 201 -7.06 5.05 21.77
CA GLU A 201 -5.76 4.66 21.31
C GLU A 201 -5.73 4.32 19.80
N ILE A 202 -4.55 4.10 19.28
CA ILE A 202 -4.32 3.63 17.91
C ILE A 202 -3.40 2.42 17.95
N THR A 203 -3.75 1.40 17.16
CA THR A 203 -2.91 0.24 16.92
C THR A 203 -2.52 0.19 15.45
N LEU A 204 -1.21 0.16 15.15
CA LEU A 204 -0.67 0.01 13.81
C LEU A 204 -0.08 -1.39 13.68
N VAL A 205 -0.51 -2.14 12.68
CA VAL A 205 -0.13 -3.54 12.49
C VAL A 205 0.55 -3.73 11.13
N THR A 206 1.72 -4.36 11.14
CA THR A 206 2.43 -4.75 9.91
C THR A 206 3.12 -6.09 10.08
N CYS A 207 3.58 -6.71 8.98
CA CYS A 207 4.37 -7.94 9.04
C CYS A 207 5.83 -7.60 9.35
N GLU A 208 6.50 -8.38 10.21
CA GLU A 208 7.91 -8.20 10.49
C GLU A 208 8.81 -9.01 9.53
N ASP A 209 8.32 -10.13 9.01
CA ASP A 209 9.08 -11.03 8.15
C ASP A 209 8.34 -11.37 6.85
N LEU A 210 9.10 -11.92 5.88
CA LEU A 210 8.56 -12.37 4.58
C LEU A 210 7.56 -13.54 4.70
N ALA A 211 7.67 -14.33 5.76
CA ALA A 211 6.77 -15.45 6.02
C ALA A 211 5.49 -15.02 6.74
N ALA A 212 5.42 -13.74 7.16
CA ALA A 212 4.31 -13.16 7.92
C ALA A 212 4.02 -13.93 9.23
N THR A 213 5.08 -14.45 9.87
CA THR A 213 4.99 -15.21 11.12
C THR A 213 4.95 -14.31 12.36
N GLU A 214 5.37 -13.05 12.22
CA GLU A 214 5.33 -12.04 13.28
C GLU A 214 4.69 -10.73 12.79
N ARG A 215 4.20 -9.93 13.73
CA ARG A 215 3.60 -8.59 13.53
C ARG A 215 4.27 -7.57 14.44
N ILE A 216 4.42 -6.34 13.94
CA ILE A 216 4.80 -5.15 14.70
C ILE A 216 3.59 -4.25 14.82
#